data_81868be81ff3e0b93fa76178517bcf77
#
_entry.id   81868be81ff3e0b93fa76178517bcf77
#
_cell.length_a   1.000
_cell.length_b   1.000
_cell.length_c   1.000
_cell.angle_alpha   90.00
_cell.angle_beta   90.00
_cell.angle_gamma   90.00
#
_symmetry.space_group_name_H-M   'P 1'
#
loop_
_entity.id
_entity.type
_entity.pdbx_description
1 polymer ?
#
loop_
_entity_poly.entity_id
_entity_poly.type
_entity_poly.pdbx_seq_one_letter_code
_entity_poly.pdbx_strand_id
1 'polypeptide(L)'
;MSRKYFGTDGVRGKVGELPITPEFALKLGWAAGKVLASHGRASVVVGKDTRLSGYLLESALEAGLSAAGVSVRLLGPMPTPAIAHLTRAFHASAGIVISASHNPYYDNGIKFFGADGKKLRDDIEAEIEAWLEKPLTISAPDALGKAMRQEDARGRYIEFCKSTFPYALSLEGLKIALDCAHGAAYQVGPAVFTELGADVVKIACAPDGLNINAACGSTHPELLQKAVVETGADIGIAFDGDSDRVLMVDKNGALVDGDALIYIIARDRVAQGLPLAGVVGTLMSNMGMELAIRELGLEFVRAKVGDRYVMAELEQRGWDLGGEASGHIVLLDKTTTGDAIIAALQVLAVMVRSGQSLHELRSGMSIFPQHMINVRVAQKRDPMAESAIAAAVTKAEQQLAGRGRVLLRPSGTEPVIRVMVEGEDEVLVHALTASLAETVKAALV
;
A
#
# COMPACT_ATOMS: atom_id res chain seq x y z
N MET A 1 -13.13 4.25 22.40
CA MET A 1 -14.44 4.10 21.74
C MET A 1 -14.22 3.26 20.48
N SER A 2 -15.13 2.35 20.13
CA SER A 2 -15.03 1.63 18.86
C SER A 2 -15.29 2.61 17.71
N ARG A 3 -14.41 2.67 16.70
CA ARG A 3 -14.59 3.48 15.50
C ARG A 3 -15.82 2.96 14.74
N LYS A 4 -16.64 3.86 14.25
CA LYS A 4 -17.89 3.53 13.55
C LYS A 4 -17.69 3.50 12.03
N TYR A 5 -16.92 4.45 11.50
CA TYR A 5 -16.72 4.66 10.07
C TYR A 5 -15.27 4.47 9.64
N PHE A 6 -14.30 4.91 10.45
CA PHE A 6 -12.89 4.73 10.15
C PHE A 6 -12.43 3.28 10.35
N GLY A 7 -11.94 2.67 9.28
CA GLY A 7 -11.26 1.38 9.31
C GLY A 7 -9.76 1.50 9.60
N THR A 8 -8.99 0.52 9.16
CA THR A 8 -7.51 0.54 9.26
C THR A 8 -6.87 1.52 8.29
N ASP A 9 -7.58 1.91 7.22
CA ASP A 9 -7.07 2.77 6.15
C ASP A 9 -8.17 3.74 5.66
N GLY A 10 -8.63 4.62 6.55
CA GLY A 10 -9.69 5.59 6.28
C GLY A 10 -11.09 4.99 6.23
N VAL A 11 -11.99 5.67 5.55
CA VAL A 11 -13.38 5.27 5.33
C VAL A 11 -13.50 4.64 3.95
N ARG A 12 -14.08 3.43 3.82
CA ARG A 12 -14.24 2.72 2.55
C ARG A 12 -15.62 2.11 2.42
N GLY A 13 -16.08 1.92 1.20
CA GLY A 13 -17.33 1.24 0.87
C GLY A 13 -17.69 1.33 -0.60
N LYS A 14 -18.85 0.78 -0.91
CA LYS A 14 -19.44 0.84 -2.25
C LYS A 14 -20.07 2.21 -2.49
N VAL A 15 -19.81 2.78 -3.64
CA VAL A 15 -20.35 4.09 -4.04
C VAL A 15 -21.87 4.07 -4.08
N GLY A 16 -22.50 5.07 -3.46
CA GLY A 16 -23.96 5.17 -3.33
C GLY A 16 -24.53 4.49 -2.09
N GLU A 17 -23.70 3.74 -1.35
CA GLU A 17 -24.06 3.15 -0.06
C GLU A 17 -23.26 3.84 1.06
N LEU A 18 -23.86 4.01 2.25
CA LEU A 18 -23.12 4.55 3.40
C LEU A 18 -21.92 3.66 3.73
N PRO A 19 -20.72 4.25 3.97
CA PRO A 19 -20.45 5.68 4.14
C PRO A 19 -19.97 6.42 2.87
N ILE A 20 -20.05 5.83 1.68
CA ILE A 20 -19.54 6.43 0.43
C ILE A 20 -20.70 7.08 -0.35
N THR A 21 -21.28 8.12 0.24
CA THR A 21 -22.31 8.98 -0.38
C THR A 21 -21.89 10.45 -0.38
N PRO A 22 -22.42 11.30 -1.28
CA PRO A 22 -22.08 12.73 -1.30
C PRO A 22 -22.42 13.45 0.00
N GLU A 23 -23.55 13.13 0.63
CA GLU A 23 -23.98 13.71 1.90
C GLU A 23 -23.01 13.38 3.03
N PHE A 24 -22.58 12.11 3.09
CA PHE A 24 -21.60 11.69 4.09
C PHE A 24 -20.25 12.35 3.82
N ALA A 25 -19.76 12.39 2.57
CA ALA A 25 -18.50 13.02 2.19
C ALA A 25 -18.49 14.53 2.53
N LEU A 26 -19.59 15.25 2.28
CA LEU A 26 -19.75 16.65 2.66
C LEU A 26 -19.64 16.80 4.19
N LYS A 27 -20.38 15.97 4.93
CA LYS A 27 -20.36 16.01 6.39
C LYS A 27 -19.00 15.60 6.97
N LEU A 28 -18.32 14.64 6.36
CA LEU A 28 -16.96 14.22 6.74
C LEU A 28 -15.93 15.34 6.48
N GLY A 29 -16.01 16.02 5.35
CA GLY A 29 -15.18 17.19 5.04
C GLY A 29 -15.39 18.32 6.05
N TRP A 30 -16.66 18.60 6.40
CA TRP A 30 -16.99 19.59 7.41
C TRP A 30 -16.46 19.19 8.80
N ALA A 31 -16.67 17.95 9.24
CA ALA A 31 -16.21 17.45 10.53
C ALA A 31 -14.68 17.49 10.64
N ALA A 32 -13.98 17.01 9.61
CA ALA A 32 -12.52 17.10 9.53
C ALA A 32 -12.06 18.57 9.55
N GLY A 33 -12.74 19.44 8.80
CA GLY A 33 -12.46 20.88 8.81
C GLY A 33 -12.58 21.52 10.19
N LYS A 34 -13.61 21.16 10.98
CA LYS A 34 -13.78 21.67 12.35
C LYS A 34 -12.64 21.24 13.29
N VAL A 35 -12.18 19.99 13.16
CA VAL A 35 -11.03 19.50 13.94
C VAL A 35 -9.75 20.21 13.52
N LEU A 36 -9.49 20.35 12.21
CA LEU A 36 -8.28 20.97 11.69
C LEU A 36 -8.22 22.49 11.91
N ALA A 37 -9.37 23.19 11.84
CA ALA A 37 -9.44 24.64 12.01
C ALA A 37 -9.22 25.09 13.47
N SER A 38 -9.35 24.20 14.46
CA SER A 38 -9.13 24.54 15.88
C SER A 38 -7.69 25.02 16.18
N HIS A 39 -6.76 24.81 15.25
CA HIS A 39 -5.34 25.16 15.36
C HIS A 39 -4.92 26.38 14.49
N GLY A 40 -5.87 27.20 14.01
CA GLY A 40 -5.60 28.38 13.18
C GLY A 40 -6.14 28.27 11.75
N ARG A 41 -5.69 29.16 10.84
CA ARG A 41 -6.09 29.07 9.41
C ARG A 41 -5.58 27.75 8.83
N ALA A 42 -6.48 26.77 8.68
CA ALA A 42 -6.16 25.47 8.11
C ALA A 42 -6.21 25.49 6.58
N SER A 43 -5.28 24.81 5.96
CA SER A 43 -5.35 24.46 4.53
C SER A 43 -5.19 22.95 4.40
N VAL A 44 -5.91 22.36 3.44
CA VAL A 44 -5.90 20.92 3.17
C VAL A 44 -5.59 20.68 1.70
N VAL A 45 -4.77 19.69 1.41
CA VAL A 45 -4.60 19.18 0.03
C VAL A 45 -5.55 18.02 -0.17
N VAL A 46 -6.21 17.96 -1.34
CA VAL A 46 -7.11 16.87 -1.71
C VAL A 46 -6.68 16.33 -3.06
N GLY A 47 -6.40 15.03 -3.11
CA GLY A 47 -6.15 14.32 -4.35
C GLY A 47 -7.05 13.08 -4.46
N LYS A 48 -7.04 12.46 -5.62
CA LYS A 48 -7.89 11.30 -5.91
C LYS A 48 -7.21 10.36 -6.90
N ASP A 49 -7.72 9.13 -6.98
CA ASP A 49 -7.41 8.27 -8.11
C ASP A 49 -8.28 8.61 -9.33
N THR A 50 -8.32 7.74 -10.30
CA THR A 50 -8.97 7.98 -11.59
C THR A 50 -10.45 7.59 -11.62
N ARG A 51 -11.03 7.09 -10.52
CA ARG A 51 -12.44 6.66 -10.45
C ARG A 51 -13.37 7.81 -10.77
N LEU A 52 -14.42 7.54 -11.55
CA LEU A 52 -15.46 8.55 -11.86
C LEU A 52 -16.10 9.13 -10.59
N SER A 53 -16.37 8.28 -9.60
CA SER A 53 -16.93 8.69 -8.30
C SER A 53 -16.02 9.64 -7.50
N GLY A 54 -14.70 9.65 -7.78
CA GLY A 54 -13.75 10.56 -7.15
C GLY A 54 -14.09 12.03 -7.39
N TYR A 55 -14.63 12.38 -8.54
CA TYR A 55 -15.04 13.77 -8.86
C TYR A 55 -16.25 14.21 -8.01
N LEU A 56 -17.24 13.32 -7.85
CA LEU A 56 -18.41 13.58 -7.02
C LEU A 56 -18.02 13.77 -5.54
N LEU A 57 -17.19 12.86 -5.02
CA LEU A 57 -16.76 12.89 -3.62
C LEU A 57 -15.83 14.06 -3.33
N GLU A 58 -14.95 14.44 -4.28
CA GLU A 58 -14.08 15.63 -4.17
C GLU A 58 -14.91 16.90 -4.00
N SER A 59 -15.92 17.12 -4.85
CA SER A 59 -16.80 18.29 -4.76
C SER A 59 -17.57 18.37 -3.45
N ALA A 60 -18.04 17.21 -2.95
CA ALA A 60 -18.74 17.14 -1.67
C ALA A 60 -17.81 17.44 -0.47
N LEU A 61 -16.61 16.85 -0.45
CA LEU A 61 -15.59 17.12 0.57
C LEU A 61 -15.16 18.59 0.56
N GLU A 62 -14.92 19.15 -0.63
CA GLU A 62 -14.57 20.57 -0.83
C GLU A 62 -15.61 21.49 -0.20
N ALA A 63 -16.89 21.24 -0.49
CA ALA A 63 -17.99 22.02 0.08
C ALA A 63 -18.00 21.96 1.62
N GLY A 64 -17.81 20.77 2.19
CA GLY A 64 -17.77 20.57 3.64
C GLY A 64 -16.59 21.29 4.30
N LEU A 65 -15.39 21.13 3.77
CA LEU A 65 -14.17 21.79 4.25
C LEU A 65 -14.30 23.33 4.17
N SER A 66 -14.80 23.83 3.05
CA SER A 66 -15.01 25.27 2.85
C SER A 66 -16.04 25.82 3.84
N ALA A 67 -17.13 25.10 4.10
CA ALA A 67 -18.14 25.48 5.09
C ALA A 67 -17.57 25.52 6.53
N ALA A 68 -16.56 24.69 6.80
CA ALA A 68 -15.85 24.70 8.10
C ALA A 68 -14.78 25.80 8.21
N GLY A 69 -14.53 26.59 7.15
CA GLY A 69 -13.51 27.64 7.13
C GLY A 69 -12.11 27.18 6.69
N VAL A 70 -12.00 25.99 6.11
CA VAL A 70 -10.72 25.39 5.67
C VAL A 70 -10.52 25.61 4.17
N SER A 71 -9.37 26.17 3.80
CA SER A 71 -9.01 26.32 2.38
C SER A 71 -8.52 25.00 1.79
N VAL A 72 -8.88 24.72 0.54
CA VAL A 72 -8.63 23.45 -0.14
C VAL A 72 -7.74 23.65 -1.37
N ARG A 73 -6.69 22.82 -1.50
CA ARG A 73 -5.87 22.71 -2.72
C ARG A 73 -6.22 21.41 -3.42
N LEU A 74 -6.82 21.49 -4.59
CA LEU A 74 -7.21 20.34 -5.41
C LEU A 74 -6.03 19.93 -6.30
N LEU A 75 -5.53 18.70 -6.13
CA LEU A 75 -4.38 18.18 -6.88
C LEU A 75 -4.79 17.42 -8.16
N GLY A 76 -6.06 17.01 -8.25
CA GLY A 76 -6.53 16.10 -9.30
C GLY A 76 -6.09 14.66 -9.09
N PRO A 77 -6.09 13.82 -10.15
CA PRO A 77 -5.59 12.45 -10.07
C PRO A 77 -4.09 12.42 -9.78
N MET A 78 -3.73 11.89 -8.61
CA MET A 78 -2.37 11.80 -8.09
C MET A 78 -2.21 10.58 -7.18
N PRO A 79 -1.04 9.91 -7.16
CA PRO A 79 -0.73 8.82 -6.24
C PRO A 79 -0.97 9.17 -4.78
N THR A 80 -1.43 8.20 -3.99
CA THR A 80 -1.59 8.36 -2.52
C THR A 80 -0.32 8.93 -1.85
N PRO A 81 0.90 8.41 -2.11
CA PRO A 81 2.11 8.98 -1.54
C PRO A 81 2.41 10.41 -2.02
N ALA A 82 1.95 10.81 -3.20
CA ALA A 82 2.07 12.20 -3.64
C ALA A 82 1.29 13.16 -2.74
N ILE A 83 0.10 12.77 -2.27
CA ILE A 83 -0.68 13.59 -1.35
C ILE A 83 0.04 13.69 -0.01
N ALA A 84 0.59 12.61 0.52
CA ALA A 84 1.39 12.61 1.75
C ALA A 84 2.59 13.58 1.63
N HIS A 85 3.35 13.48 0.53
CA HIS A 85 4.48 14.38 0.25
C HIS A 85 4.06 15.84 0.12
N LEU A 86 3.04 16.13 -0.70
CA LEU A 86 2.60 17.49 -0.98
C LEU A 86 1.91 18.15 0.22
N THR A 87 1.32 17.38 1.14
CA THR A 87 0.85 17.89 2.43
C THR A 87 1.97 18.57 3.19
N ARG A 88 3.13 17.93 3.28
CA ARG A 88 4.33 18.50 3.89
C ARG A 88 4.92 19.65 3.09
N ALA A 89 5.05 19.47 1.77
CA ALA A 89 5.67 20.47 0.88
C ALA A 89 4.89 21.78 0.83
N PHE A 90 3.56 21.76 0.97
CA PHE A 90 2.72 22.95 1.05
C PHE A 90 2.46 23.44 2.47
N HIS A 91 3.03 22.80 3.50
CA HIS A 91 2.74 23.06 4.91
C HIS A 91 1.23 23.04 5.20
N ALA A 92 0.51 22.11 4.58
CA ALA A 92 -0.91 21.93 4.80
C ALA A 92 -1.17 21.25 6.15
N SER A 93 -2.31 21.55 6.75
CA SER A 93 -2.72 20.97 8.05
C SER A 93 -3.06 19.49 7.92
N ALA A 94 -3.51 19.06 6.72
CA ALA A 94 -3.80 17.68 6.42
C ALA A 94 -3.80 17.43 4.89
N GLY A 95 -3.68 16.15 4.52
CA GLY A 95 -3.92 15.63 3.17
C GLY A 95 -5.10 14.69 3.15
N ILE A 96 -5.92 14.75 2.12
CA ILE A 96 -7.05 13.84 1.90
C ILE A 96 -6.89 13.16 0.56
N VAL A 97 -7.03 11.85 0.55
CA VAL A 97 -7.00 11.02 -0.65
C VAL A 97 -8.35 10.35 -0.86
N ILE A 98 -8.89 10.49 -2.05
CA ILE A 98 -10.13 9.82 -2.46
C ILE A 98 -9.74 8.64 -3.33
N SER A 99 -9.67 7.45 -2.72
CA SER A 99 -9.29 6.20 -3.38
C SER A 99 -9.69 4.98 -2.55
N ALA A 100 -9.98 3.89 -3.25
CA ALA A 100 -10.09 2.55 -2.66
C ALA A 100 -8.93 1.63 -3.10
N SER A 101 -7.75 2.19 -3.44
CA SER A 101 -6.53 1.46 -3.80
C SER A 101 -6.81 0.43 -4.93
N HIS A 102 -6.61 -0.85 -4.67
CA HIS A 102 -6.74 -1.95 -5.63
C HIS A 102 -8.18 -2.45 -5.86
N ASN A 103 -9.18 -1.89 -5.19
CA ASN A 103 -10.58 -2.29 -5.36
C ASN A 103 -11.10 -1.93 -6.77
N PRO A 104 -12.17 -2.58 -7.26
CA PRO A 104 -12.86 -2.21 -8.49
C PRO A 104 -13.44 -0.77 -8.44
N TYR A 105 -13.80 -0.24 -9.60
CA TYR A 105 -14.25 1.16 -9.77
C TYR A 105 -15.51 1.54 -8.98
N TYR A 106 -16.37 0.59 -8.67
CA TYR A 106 -17.62 0.81 -7.94
C TYR A 106 -17.42 0.97 -6.42
N ASP A 107 -16.22 0.70 -5.90
CA ASP A 107 -15.82 1.05 -4.54
C ASP A 107 -15.06 2.37 -4.54
N ASN A 108 -15.11 3.08 -3.42
CA ASN A 108 -14.25 4.23 -3.17
C ASN A 108 -13.93 4.36 -1.67
N GLY A 109 -13.03 5.28 -1.35
CA GLY A 109 -12.62 5.53 0.02
C GLY A 109 -12.11 6.95 0.22
N ILE A 110 -11.97 7.33 1.47
CA ILE A 110 -11.43 8.64 1.87
C ILE A 110 -10.42 8.40 2.98
N LYS A 111 -9.15 8.69 2.68
CA LYS A 111 -8.01 8.52 3.58
C LYS A 111 -7.49 9.88 4.02
N PHE A 112 -6.92 9.95 5.22
CA PHE A 112 -6.39 11.18 5.78
C PHE A 112 -4.92 11.05 6.16
N PHE A 113 -4.16 12.09 5.87
CA PHE A 113 -2.78 12.28 6.31
C PHE A 113 -2.69 13.54 7.20
N GLY A 114 -1.89 13.47 8.24
CA GLY A 114 -1.54 14.63 9.06
C GLY A 114 -0.56 15.58 8.36
N ALA A 115 -0.27 16.71 8.98
CA ALA A 115 0.68 17.70 8.47
C ALA A 115 2.12 17.14 8.28
N ASP A 116 2.44 16.05 8.98
CA ASP A 116 3.69 15.31 8.87
C ASP A 116 3.75 14.35 7.68
N GLY A 117 2.65 14.22 6.91
CA GLY A 117 2.53 13.31 5.79
C GLY A 117 2.40 11.84 6.19
N LYS A 118 2.09 11.55 7.45
CA LYS A 118 1.77 10.21 7.95
C LYS A 118 0.25 10.06 8.06
N LYS A 119 -0.21 8.81 8.15
CA LYS A 119 -1.65 8.54 8.41
C LYS A 119 -2.12 9.28 9.66
N LEU A 120 -3.36 9.75 9.59
CA LEU A 120 -3.96 10.49 10.71
C LEU A 120 -4.00 9.60 11.97
N ARG A 121 -3.76 10.20 13.12
CA ARG A 121 -3.76 9.50 14.41
C ARG A 121 -5.18 9.09 14.81
N ASP A 122 -5.28 7.97 15.52
CA ASP A 122 -6.55 7.38 15.96
C ASP A 122 -7.41 8.32 16.82
N ASP A 123 -6.76 9.15 17.64
CA ASP A 123 -7.44 10.15 18.48
C ASP A 123 -8.09 11.26 17.64
N ILE A 124 -7.43 11.70 16.57
CA ILE A 124 -7.96 12.69 15.64
C ILE A 124 -9.09 12.09 14.79
N GLU A 125 -8.95 10.83 14.31
CA GLU A 125 -10.03 10.13 13.63
C GLU A 125 -11.28 10.01 14.52
N ALA A 126 -11.11 9.69 15.80
CA ALA A 126 -12.22 9.63 16.78
C ALA A 126 -12.86 11.00 17.03
N GLU A 127 -12.07 12.07 17.05
CA GLU A 127 -12.60 13.43 17.15
C GLU A 127 -13.42 13.83 15.92
N ILE A 128 -12.97 13.46 14.72
CA ILE A 128 -13.73 13.66 13.48
C ILE A 128 -15.06 12.90 13.54
N GLU A 129 -15.06 11.64 13.99
CA GLU A 129 -16.31 10.86 14.17
C GLU A 129 -17.26 11.51 15.16
N ALA A 130 -16.76 12.09 16.25
CA ALA A 130 -17.58 12.80 17.21
C ALA A 130 -18.23 14.07 16.60
N TRP A 131 -17.56 14.73 15.65
CA TRP A 131 -18.14 15.84 14.92
C TRP A 131 -19.19 15.38 13.89
N LEU A 132 -19.08 14.19 13.31
CA LEU A 132 -20.10 13.64 12.41
C LEU A 132 -21.48 13.49 13.08
N GLU A 133 -21.55 13.35 14.39
CA GLU A 133 -22.83 13.26 15.11
C GLU A 133 -23.47 14.65 15.37
N LYS A 134 -22.73 15.75 15.14
CA LYS A 134 -23.24 17.12 15.36
C LYS A 134 -23.95 17.68 14.12
N PRO A 135 -24.87 18.65 14.29
CA PRO A 135 -25.46 19.38 13.18
C PRO A 135 -24.42 20.16 12.40
N LEU A 136 -24.48 20.13 11.08
CA LEU A 136 -23.61 20.91 10.24
C LEU A 136 -23.90 22.41 10.41
N THR A 137 -22.84 23.19 10.64
CA THR A 137 -22.88 24.65 10.75
C THR A 137 -21.90 25.28 9.79
N ILE A 138 -22.25 26.41 9.21
CA ILE A 138 -21.42 27.14 8.25
C ILE A 138 -20.68 28.25 8.99
N SER A 139 -19.40 28.42 8.66
CA SER A 139 -18.59 29.56 9.16
C SER A 139 -19.15 30.91 8.66
N ALA A 140 -18.82 32.01 9.32
CA ALA A 140 -19.21 33.34 8.86
C ALA A 140 -18.72 33.58 7.41
N PRO A 141 -19.41 34.40 6.61
CA PRO A 141 -19.08 34.58 5.18
C PRO A 141 -17.64 35.02 4.91
N ASP A 142 -17.04 35.78 5.81
CA ASP A 142 -15.65 36.26 5.75
C ASP A 142 -14.62 35.25 6.24
N ALA A 143 -15.09 34.15 6.84
CA ALA A 143 -14.30 33.06 7.36
C ALA A 143 -14.46 31.74 6.56
N LEU A 144 -15.14 31.77 5.42
CA LEU A 144 -15.26 30.60 4.54
C LEU A 144 -13.90 30.23 3.95
N GLY A 145 -13.68 28.90 3.78
CA GLY A 145 -12.52 28.38 3.07
C GLY A 145 -12.61 28.62 1.56
N LYS A 146 -11.46 28.76 0.91
CA LYS A 146 -11.36 28.93 -0.55
C LYS A 146 -10.75 27.68 -1.16
N ALA A 147 -11.42 27.10 -2.17
CA ALA A 147 -10.84 26.04 -2.98
C ALA A 147 -10.05 26.63 -4.17
N MET A 148 -8.92 25.98 -4.48
CA MET A 148 -8.10 26.32 -5.65
C MET A 148 -7.47 25.05 -6.23
N ARG A 149 -7.30 25.02 -7.56
CA ARG A 149 -6.57 23.94 -8.21
C ARG A 149 -5.06 24.24 -8.15
N GLN A 150 -4.29 23.21 -7.83
CA GLN A 150 -2.82 23.30 -7.76
C GLN A 150 -2.23 22.65 -9.02
N GLU A 151 -1.91 23.47 -10.02
CA GLU A 151 -1.50 22.99 -11.35
C GLU A 151 -0.09 22.37 -11.37
N ASP A 152 0.83 22.87 -10.54
CA ASP A 152 2.22 22.41 -10.46
C ASP A 152 2.44 21.16 -9.58
N ALA A 153 1.38 20.62 -8.97
CA ALA A 153 1.45 19.47 -8.04
C ALA A 153 2.15 18.25 -8.67
N ARG A 154 1.82 17.96 -9.93
CA ARG A 154 2.40 16.83 -10.67
C ARG A 154 3.91 16.97 -10.84
N GLY A 155 4.37 18.11 -11.32
CA GLY A 155 5.80 18.37 -11.52
C GLY A 155 6.58 18.29 -10.21
N ARG A 156 6.03 18.83 -9.11
CA ARG A 156 6.66 18.74 -7.79
C ARG A 156 6.86 17.31 -7.33
N TYR A 157 5.86 16.43 -7.53
CA TYR A 157 5.98 15.04 -7.13
C TYR A 157 6.92 14.25 -8.06
N ILE A 158 6.91 14.52 -9.37
CA ILE A 158 7.86 13.92 -10.31
C ILE A 158 9.30 14.25 -9.89
N GLU A 159 9.60 15.52 -9.61
CA GLU A 159 10.93 15.93 -9.15
C GLU A 159 11.29 15.30 -7.80
N PHE A 160 10.34 15.18 -6.89
CA PHE A 160 10.57 14.49 -5.62
C PHE A 160 10.93 13.01 -5.84
N CYS A 161 10.17 12.27 -6.64
CA CYS A 161 10.50 10.87 -6.94
C CYS A 161 11.89 10.75 -7.56
N LYS A 162 12.21 11.56 -8.57
CA LYS A 162 13.53 11.58 -9.22
C LYS A 162 14.65 11.90 -8.26
N SER A 163 14.44 12.78 -7.28
CA SER A 163 15.43 13.14 -6.27
C SER A 163 15.82 11.99 -5.35
N THR A 164 15.00 10.94 -5.26
CA THR A 164 15.30 9.73 -4.48
C THR A 164 16.19 8.73 -5.22
N PHE A 165 16.32 8.90 -6.54
CA PHE A 165 17.21 8.10 -7.38
C PHE A 165 18.63 8.70 -7.33
N PRO A 166 19.70 7.88 -7.19
CA PRO A 166 21.05 8.41 -7.10
C PRO A 166 21.45 9.24 -8.32
N TYR A 167 21.90 10.47 -8.10
CA TYR A 167 22.21 11.43 -9.18
C TYR A 167 23.26 10.93 -10.19
N ALA A 168 24.18 10.07 -9.74
CA ALA A 168 25.22 9.52 -10.61
C ALA A 168 24.75 8.36 -11.51
N LEU A 169 23.48 7.91 -11.36
CA LEU A 169 22.92 6.82 -12.13
C LEU A 169 21.92 7.35 -13.17
N SER A 170 21.74 6.59 -14.26
CA SER A 170 20.76 6.84 -15.31
C SER A 170 20.04 5.54 -15.62
N LEU A 171 18.80 5.63 -16.07
CA LEU A 171 18.04 4.49 -16.62
C LEU A 171 18.22 4.36 -18.13
N GLU A 172 19.12 5.11 -18.74
CA GLU A 172 19.44 5.02 -20.17
C GLU A 172 19.83 3.61 -20.57
N GLY A 173 19.22 3.09 -21.64
CA GLY A 173 19.42 1.74 -22.11
C GLY A 173 18.52 0.68 -21.45
N LEU A 174 17.75 1.02 -20.41
CA LEU A 174 16.74 0.12 -19.85
C LEU A 174 15.38 0.32 -20.53
N LYS A 175 14.79 -0.77 -20.97
CA LYS A 175 13.41 -0.82 -21.48
C LYS A 175 12.47 -1.33 -20.39
N ILE A 176 11.52 -0.49 -19.97
CA ILE A 176 10.60 -0.76 -18.87
C ILE A 176 9.18 -0.92 -19.41
N ALA A 177 8.54 -2.07 -19.19
CA ALA A 177 7.10 -2.22 -19.34
C ALA A 177 6.41 -1.74 -18.07
N LEU A 178 5.61 -0.67 -18.15
CA LEU A 178 5.02 -0.01 -16.98
C LEU A 178 3.49 -0.09 -17.02
N ASP A 179 2.91 -0.84 -16.07
CA ASP A 179 1.48 -0.97 -15.86
C ASP A 179 1.03 -0.04 -14.72
N CYS A 180 0.27 1.00 -15.06
CA CYS A 180 -0.27 1.97 -14.10
C CYS A 180 -1.68 1.64 -13.62
N ALA A 181 -2.20 0.44 -13.86
CA ALA A 181 -3.53 0.00 -13.41
C ALA A 181 -4.69 0.91 -13.84
N HIS A 182 -4.56 1.69 -14.90
CA HIS A 182 -5.42 2.84 -15.21
C HIS A 182 -5.65 3.77 -13.99
N GLY A 183 -4.72 3.76 -13.05
CA GLY A 183 -4.78 4.41 -11.75
C GLY A 183 -4.11 5.77 -11.70
N ALA A 184 -3.87 6.25 -10.49
CA ALA A 184 -3.41 7.59 -10.17
C ALA A 184 -2.02 7.95 -10.75
N ALA A 185 -1.14 6.94 -10.98
CA ALA A 185 0.18 7.14 -11.54
C ALA A 185 0.22 7.23 -13.08
N TYR A 186 -0.90 7.14 -13.80
CA TYR A 186 -0.94 7.05 -15.27
C TYR A 186 -0.16 8.13 -16.02
N GLN A 187 0.02 9.31 -15.43
CA GLN A 187 0.83 10.39 -15.98
C GLN A 187 2.19 10.51 -15.29
N VAL A 188 2.21 10.36 -13.96
CA VAL A 188 3.42 10.58 -13.14
C VAL A 188 4.42 9.44 -13.33
N GLY A 189 3.96 8.18 -13.28
CA GLY A 189 4.82 7.01 -13.41
C GLY A 189 5.64 7.04 -14.70
N PRO A 190 5.01 7.09 -15.89
CA PRO A 190 5.75 7.18 -17.14
C PRO A 190 6.72 8.36 -17.21
N ALA A 191 6.33 9.53 -16.68
CA ALA A 191 7.17 10.72 -16.70
C ALA A 191 8.45 10.52 -15.88
N VAL A 192 8.35 9.99 -14.64
CA VAL A 192 9.50 9.76 -13.76
C VAL A 192 10.55 8.87 -14.43
N PHE A 193 10.15 7.71 -14.97
CA PHE A 193 11.10 6.78 -15.57
C PHE A 193 11.67 7.30 -16.89
N THR A 194 10.84 7.95 -17.74
CA THR A 194 11.31 8.54 -18.99
C THR A 194 12.29 9.69 -18.75
N GLU A 195 12.03 10.57 -17.77
CA GLU A 195 12.93 11.67 -17.45
C GLU A 195 14.25 11.22 -16.81
N LEU A 196 14.31 10.01 -16.25
CA LEU A 196 15.55 9.35 -15.81
C LEU A 196 16.26 8.58 -16.94
N GLY A 197 15.73 8.57 -18.15
CA GLY A 197 16.37 8.02 -19.35
C GLY A 197 15.82 6.66 -19.84
N ALA A 198 14.84 6.06 -19.17
CA ALA A 198 14.30 4.76 -19.60
C ALA A 198 13.44 4.84 -20.87
N ASP A 199 13.48 3.77 -21.69
CA ASP A 199 12.48 3.51 -22.74
C ASP A 199 11.24 2.86 -22.10
N VAL A 200 10.11 3.60 -22.03
CA VAL A 200 8.91 3.18 -21.28
C VAL A 200 7.80 2.72 -22.21
N VAL A 201 7.49 1.42 -22.15
CA VAL A 201 6.29 0.83 -22.75
C VAL A 201 5.12 0.98 -21.79
N LYS A 202 4.17 1.86 -22.12
CA LYS A 202 3.03 2.18 -21.27
C LYS A 202 1.92 1.14 -21.39
N ILE A 203 1.48 0.59 -20.25
CA ILE A 203 0.40 -0.38 -20.13
C ILE A 203 -0.63 0.19 -19.14
N ALA A 204 -1.91 0.03 -19.43
CA ALA A 204 -3.01 0.51 -18.59
C ALA A 204 -2.82 1.98 -18.11
N CYS A 205 -2.47 2.88 -19.05
CA CYS A 205 -2.25 4.32 -18.80
C CYS A 205 -3.33 5.22 -19.42
N ALA A 206 -4.51 4.69 -19.78
CA ALA A 206 -5.64 5.42 -20.36
C ALA A 206 -6.91 5.24 -19.51
N PRO A 207 -7.00 5.93 -18.36
CA PRO A 207 -8.16 5.82 -17.48
C PRO A 207 -9.41 6.44 -18.11
N ASP A 208 -10.55 5.74 -18.00
CA ASP A 208 -11.88 6.21 -18.41
C ASP A 208 -12.82 6.46 -17.22
N GLY A 209 -12.34 6.24 -15.99
CA GLY A 209 -13.08 6.38 -14.74
C GLY A 209 -13.74 5.09 -14.24
N LEU A 210 -13.80 4.04 -15.07
CA LEU A 210 -14.43 2.76 -14.78
C LEU A 210 -13.45 1.57 -14.90
N ASN A 211 -12.31 1.77 -15.53
CA ASN A 211 -11.35 0.71 -15.85
C ASN A 211 -10.18 0.58 -14.88
N ILE A 212 -10.16 1.33 -13.76
CA ILE A 212 -9.11 1.23 -12.75
C ILE A 212 -9.02 -0.21 -12.19
N ASN A 213 -7.80 -0.77 -12.14
CA ASN A 213 -7.51 -2.16 -11.71
C ASN A 213 -8.24 -3.27 -12.52
N ALA A 214 -8.84 -2.95 -13.65
CA ALA A 214 -9.60 -3.92 -14.44
C ALA A 214 -8.65 -4.82 -15.23
N ALA A 215 -8.38 -6.02 -14.73
CA ALA A 215 -7.47 -7.02 -15.31
C ALA A 215 -6.06 -6.45 -15.61
N CYS A 216 -5.56 -5.56 -14.77
CA CYS A 216 -4.26 -4.92 -14.88
C CYS A 216 -3.73 -4.50 -13.50
N GLY A 217 -2.49 -4.00 -13.46
CA GLY A 217 -1.83 -3.53 -12.26
C GLY A 217 -1.34 -4.66 -11.34
N SER A 218 -0.93 -4.31 -10.12
CA SER A 218 -0.26 -5.23 -9.20
C SER A 218 -1.14 -6.40 -8.71
N THR A 219 -2.47 -6.30 -8.83
CA THR A 219 -3.39 -7.41 -8.47
C THR A 219 -3.69 -8.36 -9.64
N HIS A 220 -3.35 -7.97 -10.87
CA HIS A 220 -3.52 -8.76 -12.09
C HIS A 220 -2.27 -8.62 -12.98
N PRO A 221 -1.12 -9.19 -12.55
CA PRO A 221 0.16 -8.99 -13.21
C PRO A 221 0.31 -9.73 -14.55
N GLU A 222 -0.66 -10.60 -14.93
CA GLU A 222 -0.60 -11.44 -16.11
C GLU A 222 -0.44 -10.62 -17.41
N LEU A 223 -1.12 -9.45 -17.47
CA LEU A 223 -0.99 -8.52 -18.59
C LEU A 223 0.44 -8.01 -18.74
N LEU A 224 1.04 -7.60 -17.61
CA LEU A 224 2.41 -7.12 -17.56
C LEU A 224 3.42 -8.22 -17.89
N GLN A 225 3.25 -9.44 -17.33
CA GLN A 225 4.12 -10.59 -17.59
C GLN A 225 4.20 -10.89 -19.09
N LYS A 226 3.04 -10.93 -19.76
CA LYS A 226 2.94 -11.10 -21.20
C LYS A 226 3.63 -9.97 -21.96
N ALA A 227 3.37 -8.72 -21.59
CA ALA A 227 3.92 -7.54 -22.24
C ALA A 227 5.45 -7.47 -22.13
N VAL A 228 6.04 -7.85 -20.98
CA VAL A 228 7.50 -7.91 -20.80
C VAL A 228 8.12 -8.84 -21.85
N VAL A 229 7.59 -10.05 -21.99
CA VAL A 229 8.11 -11.05 -22.96
C VAL A 229 7.90 -10.60 -24.40
N GLU A 230 6.69 -10.12 -24.73
CA GLU A 230 6.35 -9.71 -26.11
C GLU A 230 7.12 -8.49 -26.59
N THR A 231 7.40 -7.53 -25.70
CA THR A 231 8.11 -6.29 -26.05
C THR A 231 9.62 -6.41 -25.91
N GLY A 232 10.11 -7.49 -25.29
CA GLY A 232 11.52 -7.65 -24.93
C GLY A 232 11.98 -6.59 -23.92
N ALA A 233 11.12 -6.23 -22.97
CA ALA A 233 11.49 -5.31 -21.91
C ALA A 233 12.45 -5.97 -20.92
N ASP A 234 13.39 -5.19 -20.38
CA ASP A 234 14.35 -5.67 -19.39
C ASP A 234 13.67 -5.94 -18.03
N ILE A 235 12.58 -5.21 -17.77
CA ILE A 235 11.82 -5.29 -16.52
C ILE A 235 10.37 -4.83 -16.75
N GLY A 236 9.45 -5.44 -16.02
CA GLY A 236 8.07 -4.97 -15.86
C GLY A 236 7.87 -4.36 -14.48
N ILE A 237 7.06 -3.31 -14.40
CA ILE A 237 6.68 -2.64 -13.15
C ILE A 237 5.16 -2.49 -13.16
N ALA A 238 4.46 -3.01 -12.14
CA ALA A 238 3.02 -2.85 -11.96
C ALA A 238 2.72 -2.10 -10.67
N PHE A 239 1.91 -1.07 -10.78
CA PHE A 239 1.33 -0.36 -9.64
C PHE A 239 -0.10 -0.83 -9.36
N ASP A 240 -0.64 -0.52 -8.19
CA ASP A 240 -2.07 -0.56 -7.95
C ASP A 240 -2.72 0.80 -8.23
N GLY A 241 -4.05 0.87 -8.07
CA GLY A 241 -4.83 2.04 -8.51
C GLY A 241 -4.44 3.37 -7.88
N ASP A 242 -3.91 3.42 -6.67
CA ASP A 242 -3.41 4.63 -6.01
C ASP A 242 -1.89 4.65 -5.79
N SER A 243 -1.20 3.65 -6.34
CA SER A 243 0.25 3.58 -6.49
C SER A 243 1.01 3.63 -5.16
N ASP A 244 0.45 3.02 -4.12
CA ASP A 244 1.14 2.75 -2.86
C ASP A 244 1.77 1.35 -2.84
N ARG A 245 1.50 0.51 -3.88
CA ARG A 245 2.03 -0.85 -4.06
C ARG A 245 2.70 -1.03 -5.41
N VAL A 246 3.79 -1.82 -5.41
CA VAL A 246 4.53 -2.22 -6.60
C VAL A 246 4.83 -3.70 -6.61
N LEU A 247 4.58 -4.35 -7.74
CA LEU A 247 5.16 -5.64 -8.09
C LEU A 247 6.02 -5.48 -9.34
N MET A 248 7.00 -6.35 -9.51
CA MET A 248 7.85 -6.32 -10.68
C MET A 248 7.84 -7.66 -11.41
N VAL A 249 8.26 -7.63 -12.67
CA VAL A 249 8.38 -8.80 -13.52
C VAL A 249 9.77 -8.80 -14.13
N ASP A 250 10.50 -9.91 -14.02
CA ASP A 250 11.81 -10.04 -14.66
C ASP A 250 11.68 -10.22 -16.18
N LYS A 251 12.77 -10.08 -16.91
CA LYS A 251 12.81 -10.21 -18.36
C LYS A 251 12.28 -11.54 -18.93
N ASN A 252 12.16 -12.57 -18.10
CA ASN A 252 11.62 -13.89 -18.46
C ASN A 252 10.11 -14.00 -18.19
N GLY A 253 9.46 -12.93 -17.70
CA GLY A 253 8.04 -12.93 -17.34
C GLY A 253 7.75 -13.44 -15.93
N ALA A 254 8.78 -13.71 -15.11
CA ALA A 254 8.57 -14.19 -13.74
C ALA A 254 8.27 -13.03 -12.78
N LEU A 255 7.21 -13.21 -11.98
CA LEU A 255 6.80 -12.23 -10.98
C LEU A 255 7.83 -12.13 -9.84
N VAL A 256 8.07 -10.91 -9.38
CA VAL A 256 8.90 -10.56 -8.23
C VAL A 256 8.04 -9.72 -7.28
N ASP A 257 7.69 -10.31 -6.15
CA ASP A 257 6.78 -9.72 -5.17
C ASP A 257 7.48 -8.75 -4.20
N GLY A 258 6.69 -8.13 -3.33
CA GLY A 258 7.19 -7.16 -2.35
C GLY A 258 8.26 -7.72 -1.43
N ASP A 259 8.18 -8.98 -1.02
CA ASP A 259 9.18 -9.61 -0.14
C ASP A 259 10.55 -9.70 -0.84
N ALA A 260 10.56 -10.12 -2.10
CA ALA A 260 11.79 -10.18 -2.90
C ALA A 260 12.36 -8.78 -3.20
N LEU A 261 11.50 -7.79 -3.46
CA LEU A 261 11.93 -6.40 -3.67
C LEU A 261 12.57 -5.79 -2.41
N ILE A 262 11.97 -6.03 -1.24
CA ILE A 262 12.53 -5.60 0.06
C ILE A 262 13.89 -6.25 0.31
N TYR A 263 14.00 -7.56 0.04
CA TYR A 263 15.28 -8.28 0.15
C TYR A 263 16.37 -7.67 -0.75
N ILE A 264 16.04 -7.37 -2.01
CA ILE A 264 16.97 -6.76 -2.96
C ILE A 264 17.48 -5.41 -2.41
N ILE A 265 16.59 -4.57 -1.91
CA ILE A 265 16.94 -3.26 -1.33
C ILE A 265 17.79 -3.45 -0.07
N ALA A 266 17.43 -4.37 0.82
CA ALA A 266 18.17 -4.63 2.05
C ALA A 266 19.61 -5.13 1.75
N ARG A 267 19.75 -6.09 0.84
CA ARG A 267 21.04 -6.63 0.42
C ARG A 267 21.96 -5.56 -0.16
N ASP A 268 21.44 -4.69 -1.00
CA ASP A 268 22.20 -3.60 -1.58
C ASP A 268 22.65 -2.58 -0.53
N ARG A 269 21.77 -2.22 0.42
CA ARG A 269 22.14 -1.33 1.53
C ARG A 269 23.28 -1.90 2.37
N VAL A 270 23.22 -3.18 2.70
CA VAL A 270 24.31 -3.87 3.43
C VAL A 270 25.61 -3.87 2.61
N ALA A 271 25.53 -4.19 1.33
CA ALA A 271 26.70 -4.20 0.43
C ALA A 271 27.36 -2.82 0.29
N GLN A 272 26.57 -1.74 0.38
CA GLN A 272 27.09 -0.36 0.37
C GLN A 272 27.56 0.12 1.76
N GLY A 273 27.39 -0.66 2.82
CA GLY A 273 27.69 -0.22 4.19
C GLY A 273 26.74 0.87 4.70
N LEU A 274 25.55 0.98 4.13
CA LEU A 274 24.53 1.92 4.61
C LEU A 274 23.90 1.43 5.91
N PRO A 275 23.52 2.34 6.83
CA PRO A 275 22.89 1.94 8.08
C PRO A 275 21.56 1.20 7.83
N LEU A 276 21.46 -0.03 8.33
CA LEU A 276 20.24 -0.82 8.32
C LEU A 276 20.33 -1.83 9.46
N ALA A 277 19.53 -1.64 10.51
CA ALA A 277 19.55 -2.54 11.68
C ALA A 277 18.62 -3.75 11.49
N GLY A 278 17.56 -3.59 10.74
CA GLY A 278 16.59 -4.67 10.51
C GLY A 278 15.51 -4.31 9.51
N VAL A 279 14.66 -5.27 9.23
CA VAL A 279 13.54 -5.18 8.28
C VAL A 279 12.23 -5.58 8.97
N VAL A 280 11.17 -4.84 8.74
CA VAL A 280 9.83 -5.19 9.20
C VAL A 280 9.04 -5.81 8.04
N GLY A 281 8.70 -7.09 8.16
CA GLY A 281 7.71 -7.76 7.33
C GLY A 281 6.37 -7.89 8.04
N THR A 282 5.49 -8.72 7.49
CA THR A 282 4.22 -9.06 8.14
C THR A 282 4.12 -10.54 8.46
N LEU A 283 3.05 -10.93 9.16
CA LEU A 283 2.73 -12.34 9.36
C LEU A 283 2.60 -13.13 8.05
N MET A 284 2.38 -12.43 6.91
CA MET A 284 2.24 -13.06 5.60
C MET A 284 3.53 -13.07 4.79
N SER A 285 4.58 -12.35 5.23
CA SER A 285 5.88 -12.36 4.54
C SER A 285 6.46 -13.77 4.48
N ASN A 286 7.06 -14.09 3.33
CA ASN A 286 7.62 -15.41 3.07
C ASN A 286 8.74 -15.76 4.06
N MET A 287 8.81 -17.00 4.49
CA MET A 287 9.87 -17.48 5.41
C MET A 287 11.24 -17.35 4.77
N GLY A 288 11.34 -17.53 3.45
CA GLY A 288 12.58 -17.34 2.71
C GLY A 288 13.12 -15.91 2.82
N MET A 289 12.24 -14.89 2.83
CA MET A 289 12.64 -13.52 3.10
C MET A 289 13.25 -13.37 4.51
N GLU A 290 12.58 -13.90 5.53
CA GLU A 290 13.09 -13.84 6.91
C GLU A 290 14.48 -14.45 7.02
N LEU A 291 14.68 -15.64 6.44
CA LEU A 291 15.96 -16.33 6.46
C LEU A 291 17.03 -15.53 5.70
N ALA A 292 16.72 -15.07 4.50
CA ALA A 292 17.66 -14.29 3.69
C ALA A 292 18.05 -12.96 4.37
N ILE A 293 17.14 -12.26 5.02
CA ILE A 293 17.44 -11.03 5.79
C ILE A 293 18.33 -11.36 7.00
N ARG A 294 18.09 -12.45 7.70
CA ARG A 294 18.94 -12.90 8.82
C ARG A 294 20.34 -13.31 8.37
N GLU A 295 20.48 -13.92 7.19
CA GLU A 295 21.78 -14.24 6.58
C GLU A 295 22.58 -13.00 6.22
N LEU A 296 21.94 -11.86 5.95
CA LEU A 296 22.61 -10.56 5.81
C LEU A 296 23.09 -9.97 7.14
N GLY A 297 22.86 -10.64 8.27
CA GLY A 297 23.20 -10.13 9.61
C GLY A 297 22.20 -9.10 10.15
N LEU A 298 21.01 -8.99 9.57
CA LEU A 298 19.98 -8.05 9.96
C LEU A 298 18.92 -8.72 10.86
N GLU A 299 18.29 -7.92 11.72
CA GLU A 299 17.07 -8.37 12.42
C GLU A 299 15.88 -8.41 11.47
N PHE A 300 14.96 -9.37 11.69
CA PHE A 300 13.68 -9.45 11.01
C PHE A 300 12.53 -9.55 12.01
N VAL A 301 11.51 -8.71 11.81
CA VAL A 301 10.33 -8.65 12.69
C VAL A 301 9.05 -8.77 11.86
N ARG A 302 8.10 -9.54 12.36
CA ARG A 302 6.79 -9.72 11.76
C ARG A 302 5.75 -8.86 12.46
N ALA A 303 5.29 -7.80 11.79
CA ALA A 303 4.12 -7.04 12.20
C ALA A 303 2.81 -7.80 11.88
N LYS A 304 1.70 -7.36 12.45
CA LYS A 304 0.37 -7.73 11.96
C LYS A 304 0.21 -7.27 10.51
N VAL A 305 -0.67 -7.95 9.75
CA VAL A 305 -0.97 -7.58 8.37
C VAL A 305 -1.65 -6.22 8.31
N GLY A 306 -1.11 -5.34 7.48
CA GLY A 306 -1.57 -3.97 7.26
C GLY A 306 -0.46 -2.95 7.49
N ASP A 307 -0.35 -2.01 6.57
CA ASP A 307 0.68 -0.97 6.52
C ASP A 307 0.81 -0.18 7.83
N ARG A 308 -0.30 0.12 8.52
CA ARG A 308 -0.31 0.78 9.83
C ARG A 308 0.55 0.04 10.86
N TYR A 309 0.50 -1.30 10.86
CA TYR A 309 1.27 -2.10 11.82
C TYR A 309 2.74 -2.17 11.44
N VAL A 310 3.04 -2.22 10.15
CA VAL A 310 4.43 -2.13 9.64
C VAL A 310 5.03 -0.79 10.04
N MET A 311 4.31 0.31 9.82
CA MET A 311 4.73 1.67 10.21
C MET A 311 4.99 1.78 11.72
N ALA A 312 4.09 1.26 12.56
CA ALA A 312 4.24 1.31 14.01
C ALA A 312 5.49 0.56 14.49
N GLU A 313 5.78 -0.62 13.94
CA GLU A 313 7.00 -1.38 14.27
C GLU A 313 8.27 -0.66 13.79
N LEU A 314 8.26 -0.06 12.59
CA LEU A 314 9.39 0.73 12.08
C LEU A 314 9.67 1.93 12.99
N GLU A 315 8.65 2.69 13.35
CA GLU A 315 8.78 3.85 14.25
C GLU A 315 9.26 3.46 15.65
N GLN A 316 8.71 2.40 16.23
CA GLN A 316 9.09 1.92 17.55
C GLN A 316 10.55 1.49 17.62
N ARG A 317 11.09 0.92 16.53
CA ARG A 317 12.47 0.42 16.44
C ARG A 317 13.46 1.44 15.90
N GLY A 318 12.98 2.54 15.31
CA GLY A 318 13.82 3.48 14.56
C GLY A 318 14.40 2.86 13.30
N TRP A 319 13.67 1.96 12.63
CA TRP A 319 14.09 1.32 11.39
C TRP A 319 13.42 1.99 10.18
N ASP A 320 14.06 1.88 9.02
CA ASP A 320 13.65 2.60 7.81
C ASP A 320 13.06 1.71 6.71
N LEU A 321 13.25 0.39 6.77
CA LEU A 321 12.84 -0.52 5.70
C LEU A 321 11.86 -1.57 6.21
N GLY A 322 10.73 -1.68 5.52
CA GLY A 322 9.73 -2.71 5.78
C GLY A 322 8.66 -2.75 4.70
N GLY A 323 7.70 -3.67 4.85
CA GLY A 323 6.58 -3.74 3.93
C GLY A 323 5.89 -5.10 3.91
N GLU A 324 5.15 -5.34 2.84
CA GLU A 324 4.30 -6.49 2.63
C GLU A 324 4.60 -7.18 1.29
N ALA A 325 4.40 -8.47 1.20
CA ALA A 325 4.50 -9.24 -0.05
C ALA A 325 3.59 -8.67 -1.18
N SER A 326 2.49 -8.01 -0.80
CA SER A 326 1.59 -7.31 -1.74
C SER A 326 2.22 -6.12 -2.47
N GLY A 327 3.46 -5.75 -2.12
CA GLY A 327 4.21 -4.67 -2.74
C GLY A 327 4.09 -3.31 -2.04
N HIS A 328 3.42 -3.22 -0.90
CA HIS A 328 3.45 -1.99 -0.09
C HIS A 328 4.79 -1.92 0.64
N ILE A 329 5.74 -1.18 0.07
CA ILE A 329 7.12 -1.05 0.55
C ILE A 329 7.32 0.31 1.16
N VAL A 330 7.79 0.34 2.40
CA VAL A 330 8.05 1.55 3.19
C VAL A 330 9.56 1.79 3.27
N LEU A 331 9.96 3.00 2.92
CA LEU A 331 11.34 3.49 2.94
C LEU A 331 11.37 4.83 3.70
N LEU A 332 11.43 4.79 5.04
CA LEU A 332 11.27 6.00 5.89
C LEU A 332 12.39 7.02 5.73
N ASP A 333 13.55 6.61 5.21
CA ASP A 333 14.63 7.50 4.81
C ASP A 333 14.33 8.30 3.52
N LYS A 334 13.29 7.93 2.76
CA LYS A 334 12.89 8.57 1.51
C LYS A 334 11.52 9.24 1.61
N THR A 335 10.54 8.56 2.19
CA THR A 335 9.14 9.00 2.21
C THR A 335 8.46 8.62 3.53
N THR A 336 7.26 9.13 3.78
CA THR A 336 6.53 8.92 5.05
C THR A 336 5.46 7.83 4.99
N THR A 337 5.32 7.17 3.83
CA THR A 337 4.35 6.08 3.58
C THR A 337 4.89 5.18 2.48
N GLY A 338 4.23 4.07 2.18
CA GLY A 338 4.55 3.27 1.00
C GLY A 338 4.41 4.09 -0.29
N ASP A 339 5.41 3.99 -1.16
CA ASP A 339 5.47 4.69 -2.44
C ASP A 339 6.00 3.74 -3.52
N ALA A 340 5.09 3.34 -4.41
CA ALA A 340 5.39 2.36 -5.44
C ALA A 340 6.47 2.84 -6.43
N ILE A 341 6.45 4.13 -6.79
CA ILE A 341 7.42 4.72 -7.72
C ILE A 341 8.80 4.78 -7.07
N ILE A 342 8.87 5.27 -5.82
CA ILE A 342 10.14 5.35 -5.08
C ILE A 342 10.71 3.96 -4.83
N ALA A 343 9.88 3.00 -4.42
CA ALA A 343 10.32 1.62 -4.22
C ALA A 343 10.88 1.00 -5.51
N ALA A 344 10.19 1.20 -6.64
CA ALA A 344 10.68 0.79 -7.95
C ALA A 344 12.04 1.44 -8.30
N LEU A 345 12.18 2.73 -8.06
CA LEU A 345 13.44 3.44 -8.31
C LEU A 345 14.60 2.90 -7.48
N GLN A 346 14.37 2.49 -6.21
CA GLN A 346 15.43 1.89 -5.41
C GLN A 346 15.89 0.56 -6.01
N VAL A 347 14.97 -0.30 -6.46
CA VAL A 347 15.32 -1.57 -7.12
C VAL A 347 16.05 -1.32 -8.45
N LEU A 348 15.60 -0.38 -9.26
CA LEU A 348 16.28 0.02 -10.49
C LEU A 348 17.69 0.57 -10.22
N ALA A 349 17.87 1.32 -9.13
CA ALA A 349 19.21 1.78 -8.72
C ALA A 349 20.15 0.61 -8.39
N VAL A 350 19.63 -0.47 -7.77
CA VAL A 350 20.40 -1.69 -7.53
C VAL A 350 20.80 -2.36 -8.86
N MET A 351 19.85 -2.50 -9.78
CA MET A 351 20.09 -3.09 -11.11
C MET A 351 21.19 -2.33 -11.87
N VAL A 352 21.05 -1.02 -11.96
CA VAL A 352 22.03 -0.17 -12.70
C VAL A 352 23.40 -0.21 -12.03
N ARG A 353 23.48 -0.12 -10.70
CA ARG A 353 24.73 -0.11 -9.95
C ARG A 353 25.48 -1.44 -10.06
N SER A 354 24.75 -2.54 -9.96
CA SER A 354 25.35 -3.88 -9.97
C SER A 354 25.56 -4.45 -11.37
N GLY A 355 24.88 -3.90 -12.39
CA GLY A 355 24.81 -4.49 -13.73
C GLY A 355 24.05 -5.83 -13.80
N GLN A 356 23.35 -6.20 -12.71
CA GLN A 356 22.59 -7.43 -12.61
C GLN A 356 21.13 -7.24 -13.03
N SER A 357 20.56 -8.24 -13.69
CA SER A 357 19.14 -8.28 -13.98
C SER A 357 18.31 -8.53 -12.69
N LEU A 358 17.03 -8.19 -12.72
CA LEU A 358 16.12 -8.47 -11.61
C LEU A 358 16.07 -9.97 -11.25
N HIS A 359 16.18 -10.84 -12.27
CA HIS A 359 16.25 -12.28 -12.09
C HIS A 359 17.47 -12.71 -11.24
N GLU A 360 18.65 -12.16 -11.53
CA GLU A 360 19.86 -12.44 -10.78
C GLU A 360 19.81 -11.85 -9.37
N LEU A 361 19.26 -10.66 -9.23
CA LEU A 361 19.14 -9.99 -7.92
C LEU A 361 18.28 -10.77 -6.93
N ARG A 362 17.19 -11.39 -7.37
CA ARG A 362 16.32 -12.18 -6.50
C ARG A 362 16.89 -13.55 -6.11
N SER A 363 17.90 -14.05 -6.81
CA SER A 363 18.40 -15.43 -6.64
C SER A 363 18.99 -15.73 -5.27
N GLY A 364 19.29 -14.70 -4.46
CA GLY A 364 19.75 -14.85 -3.08
C GLY A 364 18.64 -15.11 -2.06
N MET A 365 17.38 -15.15 -2.46
CA MET A 365 16.24 -15.45 -1.60
C MET A 365 15.47 -16.65 -2.16
N SER A 366 15.38 -17.73 -1.37
CA SER A 366 14.53 -18.87 -1.69
C SER A 366 13.08 -18.56 -1.37
N ILE A 367 12.16 -18.85 -2.30
CA ILE A 367 10.73 -18.70 -2.03
C ILE A 367 10.19 -20.03 -1.51
N PHE A 368 9.67 -20.02 -0.29
CA PHE A 368 9.04 -21.20 0.31
C PHE A 368 7.61 -21.33 -0.21
N PRO A 369 7.21 -22.52 -0.70
CA PRO A 369 5.81 -22.82 -0.98
C PRO A 369 4.91 -22.47 0.19
N GLN A 370 3.84 -21.70 -0.09
CA GLN A 370 2.84 -21.25 0.87
C GLN A 370 1.44 -21.62 0.37
N HIS A 371 0.69 -22.34 1.19
CA HIS A 371 -0.69 -22.70 0.86
C HIS A 371 -1.65 -22.19 1.92
N MET A 372 -2.80 -21.66 1.50
CA MET A 372 -3.80 -21.08 2.40
C MET A 372 -5.21 -21.57 2.06
N ILE A 373 -5.93 -22.03 3.07
CA ILE A 373 -7.35 -22.39 2.99
C ILE A 373 -8.16 -21.49 3.90
N ASN A 374 -9.24 -20.92 3.36
CA ASN A 374 -10.20 -20.11 4.10
C ASN A 374 -11.33 -20.99 4.61
N VAL A 375 -11.45 -21.15 5.93
CA VAL A 375 -12.54 -21.92 6.57
C VAL A 375 -13.59 -20.95 7.09
N ARG A 376 -14.82 -21.02 6.56
CA ARG A 376 -15.95 -20.25 7.08
C ARG A 376 -16.34 -20.79 8.45
N VAL A 377 -16.63 -19.89 9.40
CA VAL A 377 -17.00 -20.21 10.78
C VAL A 377 -18.25 -19.48 11.19
N ALA A 378 -19.01 -20.05 12.12
CA ALA A 378 -20.24 -19.43 12.63
C ALA A 378 -19.98 -18.13 13.40
N GLN A 379 -18.88 -18.10 14.17
CA GLN A 379 -18.46 -16.93 14.97
C GLN A 379 -16.95 -16.76 14.89
N LYS A 380 -16.50 -15.50 14.83
CA LYS A 380 -15.07 -15.16 14.93
C LYS A 380 -14.61 -15.37 16.37
N ARG A 381 -13.69 -16.32 16.56
CA ARG A 381 -12.98 -16.53 17.83
C ARG A 381 -11.55 -16.94 17.55
N ASP A 382 -10.72 -16.87 18.56
CA ASP A 382 -9.33 -17.32 18.43
C ASP A 382 -9.31 -18.86 18.22
N PRO A 383 -8.85 -19.34 17.06
CA PRO A 383 -8.80 -20.77 16.80
C PRO A 383 -7.85 -21.52 17.76
N MET A 384 -6.81 -20.84 18.27
CA MET A 384 -5.83 -21.45 19.19
C MET A 384 -6.39 -21.69 20.60
N ALA A 385 -7.56 -21.12 20.93
CA ALA A 385 -8.26 -21.42 22.19
C ALA A 385 -8.87 -22.83 22.20
N GLU A 386 -9.06 -23.47 21.03
CA GLU A 386 -9.55 -24.85 20.92
C GLU A 386 -8.40 -25.84 21.02
N SER A 387 -8.44 -26.72 22.02
CA SER A 387 -7.35 -27.66 22.33
C SER A 387 -7.02 -28.60 21.16
N ALA A 388 -8.03 -29.05 20.41
CA ALA A 388 -7.85 -29.90 19.23
C ALA A 388 -7.08 -29.16 18.11
N ILE A 389 -7.37 -27.90 17.88
CA ILE A 389 -6.66 -27.07 16.89
C ILE A 389 -5.23 -26.82 17.35
N ALA A 390 -5.01 -26.41 18.60
CA ALA A 390 -3.68 -26.20 19.16
C ALA A 390 -2.78 -27.43 19.06
N ALA A 391 -3.32 -28.61 19.37
CA ALA A 391 -2.61 -29.88 19.23
C ALA A 391 -2.26 -30.22 17.77
N ALA A 392 -3.19 -29.95 16.84
CA ALA A 392 -2.96 -30.15 15.41
C ALA A 392 -1.88 -29.20 14.85
N VAL A 393 -1.87 -27.94 15.27
CA VAL A 393 -0.83 -26.96 14.93
C VAL A 393 0.53 -27.45 15.44
N THR A 394 0.64 -27.80 16.71
CA THR A 394 1.89 -28.31 17.28
C THR A 394 2.42 -29.53 16.51
N LYS A 395 1.54 -30.46 16.14
CA LYS A 395 1.91 -31.64 15.34
C LYS A 395 2.41 -31.25 13.94
N ALA A 396 1.75 -30.29 13.29
CA ALA A 396 2.16 -29.77 11.97
C ALA A 396 3.54 -29.10 12.04
N GLU A 397 3.77 -28.25 13.05
CA GLU A 397 5.06 -27.59 13.28
C GLU A 397 6.20 -28.62 13.54
N GLN A 398 5.93 -29.68 14.28
CA GLN A 398 6.88 -30.79 14.46
C GLN A 398 7.23 -31.48 13.13
N GLN A 399 6.25 -31.68 12.24
CA GLN A 399 6.49 -32.28 10.93
C GLN A 399 7.28 -31.35 10.00
N LEU A 400 7.08 -30.04 10.10
CA LEU A 400 7.87 -29.03 9.38
C LEU A 400 9.32 -28.95 9.90
N ALA A 401 9.60 -29.47 11.10
CA ALA A 401 10.94 -29.59 11.68
C ALA A 401 11.80 -28.33 11.62
N GLY A 402 11.19 -27.14 11.83
CA GLY A 402 11.86 -25.82 11.74
C GLY A 402 12.11 -25.32 10.30
N ARG A 403 11.71 -26.09 9.28
CA ARG A 403 11.81 -25.74 7.85
C ARG A 403 10.48 -25.24 7.27
N GLY A 404 9.63 -24.70 8.13
CA GLY A 404 8.33 -24.18 7.78
C GLY A 404 7.61 -23.62 9.00
N ARG A 405 6.42 -23.10 8.80
CA ARG A 405 5.58 -22.52 9.86
C ARG A 405 4.09 -22.69 9.56
N VAL A 406 3.29 -22.59 10.60
CA VAL A 406 1.83 -22.58 10.54
C VAL A 406 1.33 -21.23 11.00
N LEU A 407 0.31 -20.68 10.31
CA LEU A 407 -0.39 -19.48 10.72
C LEU A 407 -1.89 -19.70 10.65
N LEU A 408 -2.57 -19.61 11.79
CA LEU A 408 -4.03 -19.58 11.88
C LEU A 408 -4.46 -18.20 12.38
N ARG A 409 -5.32 -17.53 11.61
CA ARG A 409 -5.85 -16.22 12.04
C ARG A 409 -7.29 -15.98 11.62
N PRO A 410 -8.11 -15.32 12.45
CA PRO A 410 -9.41 -14.81 12.03
C PRO A 410 -9.24 -13.73 10.95
N SER A 411 -10.12 -13.71 9.96
CA SER A 411 -10.23 -12.58 9.02
C SER A 411 -10.75 -11.34 9.75
N GLY A 412 -10.21 -10.16 9.43
CA GLY A 412 -10.69 -8.89 9.99
C GLY A 412 -12.13 -8.57 9.58
N THR A 413 -12.50 -8.86 8.33
CA THR A 413 -13.77 -8.45 7.71
C THR A 413 -14.80 -9.55 7.61
N GLU A 414 -14.41 -10.80 7.36
CA GLU A 414 -15.30 -11.92 7.08
C GLU A 414 -15.35 -12.94 8.23
N PRO A 415 -16.41 -13.74 8.40
CA PRO A 415 -16.48 -14.85 9.35
C PRO A 415 -15.67 -16.06 8.84
N VAL A 416 -14.35 -15.90 8.74
CA VAL A 416 -13.42 -16.87 8.16
C VAL A 416 -12.20 -16.99 9.06
N ILE A 417 -11.73 -18.20 9.28
CA ILE A 417 -10.38 -18.52 9.78
C ILE A 417 -9.49 -18.83 8.57
N ARG A 418 -8.40 -18.10 8.45
CA ARG A 418 -7.36 -18.36 7.44
C ARG A 418 -6.35 -19.34 8.01
N VAL A 419 -6.26 -20.50 7.37
CA VAL A 419 -5.31 -21.58 7.72
C VAL A 419 -4.21 -21.56 6.68
N MET A 420 -3.00 -21.20 7.07
CA MET A 420 -1.84 -21.12 6.18
C MET A 420 -0.72 -22.00 6.71
N VAL A 421 -0.11 -22.78 5.84
CA VAL A 421 1.14 -23.48 6.06
C VAL A 421 2.15 -23.06 5.00
N GLU A 422 3.38 -22.94 5.41
CA GLU A 422 4.53 -22.58 4.58
C GLU A 422 5.71 -23.47 4.93
N GLY A 423 6.49 -23.91 3.93
CA GLY A 423 7.64 -24.78 4.15
C GLY A 423 8.36 -25.15 2.86
N GLU A 424 9.50 -25.83 2.95
CA GLU A 424 10.33 -26.23 1.80
C GLU A 424 9.67 -27.27 0.91
N ASP A 425 8.92 -28.20 1.51
CA ASP A 425 8.26 -29.30 0.80
C ASP A 425 6.81 -28.93 0.47
N GLU A 426 6.54 -28.65 -0.80
CA GLU A 426 5.23 -28.25 -1.31
C GLU A 426 4.15 -29.30 -1.05
N VAL A 427 4.48 -30.61 -1.19
CA VAL A 427 3.53 -31.70 -0.99
C VAL A 427 3.12 -31.76 0.50
N LEU A 428 4.11 -31.66 1.39
CA LEU A 428 3.86 -31.61 2.84
C LEU A 428 3.04 -30.38 3.23
N VAL A 429 3.36 -29.20 2.68
CA VAL A 429 2.64 -27.94 2.91
C VAL A 429 1.16 -28.10 2.56
N HIS A 430 0.85 -28.62 1.37
CA HIS A 430 -0.53 -28.87 0.95
C HIS A 430 -1.27 -29.86 1.86
N ALA A 431 -0.63 -30.97 2.21
CA ALA A 431 -1.22 -31.99 3.07
C ALA A 431 -1.53 -31.44 4.47
N LEU A 432 -0.59 -30.71 5.07
CA LEU A 432 -0.76 -30.11 6.40
C LEU A 432 -1.85 -29.01 6.39
N THR A 433 -1.89 -28.17 5.35
CA THR A 433 -2.91 -27.12 5.23
C THR A 433 -4.31 -27.73 5.16
N ALA A 434 -4.49 -28.77 4.34
CA ALA A 434 -5.77 -29.47 4.21
C ALA A 434 -6.18 -30.14 5.54
N SER A 435 -5.27 -30.83 6.21
CA SER A 435 -5.52 -31.49 7.51
C SER A 435 -5.92 -30.47 8.60
N LEU A 436 -5.20 -29.34 8.68
CA LEU A 436 -5.51 -28.27 9.63
C LEU A 436 -6.86 -27.62 9.32
N ALA A 437 -7.17 -27.37 8.05
CA ALA A 437 -8.45 -26.81 7.64
C ALA A 437 -9.64 -27.69 8.03
N GLU A 438 -9.53 -29.02 7.87
CA GLU A 438 -10.55 -29.97 8.32
C GLU A 438 -10.66 -29.99 9.85
N THR A 439 -9.55 -29.89 10.59
CA THR A 439 -9.59 -29.80 12.06
C THR A 439 -10.29 -28.51 12.51
N VAL A 440 -9.99 -27.38 11.88
CA VAL A 440 -10.65 -26.09 12.17
C VAL A 440 -12.14 -26.16 11.85
N LYS A 441 -12.51 -26.77 10.73
CA LYS A 441 -13.90 -26.96 10.33
C LYS A 441 -14.65 -27.84 11.34
N ALA A 442 -14.09 -28.95 11.75
CA ALA A 442 -14.70 -29.85 12.73
C ALA A 442 -14.90 -29.22 14.12
N ALA A 443 -14.02 -28.28 14.51
CA ALA A 443 -14.06 -27.65 15.82
C ALA A 443 -14.89 -26.33 15.87
N LEU A 444 -15.04 -25.61 14.74
CA LEU A 444 -15.61 -24.25 14.71
C LEU A 444 -16.82 -24.07 13.76
N VAL A 445 -17.17 -25.06 12.97
CA VAL A 445 -18.35 -25.07 12.09
C VAL A 445 -19.39 -26.01 12.65
#